data_3a2e12c92e1898d00197ec436dcd347f
#
_entry.id   3a2e12c92e1898d00197ec436dcd347f
#
_cell.length_a   1.000
_cell.length_b   1.000
_cell.length_c   1.000
_cell.angle_alpha   90.00
_cell.angle_beta   90.00
_cell.angle_gamma   90.00
#
_symmetry.space_group_name_H-M   'P 1'
#
loop_
_entity.id
_entity.type
_entity.pdbx_description
1 polymer ?
#
loop_
_entity_poly.entity_id
_entity_poly.type
_entity_poly.pdbx_seq_one_letter_code
_entity_poly.pdbx_strand_id
1 'polypeptide(L)'
;MRARTWLAAVLAIAVAALPTTASAEDAPLVTTGPVFNNPTGDITAQNAILSKVGRLVQGATAGSEIKLSLFLMHSQWLAGELIEAADRGVSVQIVLDSRTTSAAYTTLVNALGTDTGASSWVVTCPSGKACLSKASDMVNHNKFFLFSETTGSESGGTPVQDVVVQSSANMRDWDTKDAWNDAMVVVGNSTLHQAYTDYFEDLKAASSPTTPPVTDYPADTQAGVAKLYLFPRQTTDPIVNILNTVDDPVGTHAVCHGNSTGYGTTDGRTVIRVAMHQITRLAVAEKLWELDNAGCYVDIVYSLLDEMYSGEVVEQLKAPTAYGGIALHRLNDEVDGTSSHTKYLLVEGTYKGVTDQKIVWTGSHTYTKSALVGNDEALLKYHDSTVHDAYRLNFWHQRAEADVIQ
;
A
#
# COMPACT_ATOMS: atom_id res chain seq x y z
N MET A 1 27.97 -38.15 85.15
CA MET A 1 28.25 -38.30 83.69
C MET A 1 27.09 -37.74 82.89
N ARG A 2 27.33 -36.63 82.26
CA ARG A 2 26.28 -35.96 81.43
C ARG A 2 26.69 -36.08 79.96
N ALA A 3 25.84 -36.79 79.16
CA ALA A 3 26.01 -36.91 77.70
C ALA A 3 25.56 -35.64 77.02
N ARG A 4 26.37 -35.07 76.13
CA ARG A 4 26.05 -33.99 75.22
C ARG A 4 25.69 -34.52 73.84
N THR A 5 24.42 -34.35 73.45
CA THR A 5 23.92 -34.65 72.13
C THR A 5 24.22 -33.41 71.20
N TRP A 6 24.85 -33.68 70.08
CA TRP A 6 25.05 -32.66 69.01
C TRP A 6 23.93 -32.83 67.99
N LEU A 7 23.14 -31.77 67.75
CA LEU A 7 22.21 -31.69 66.62
C LEU A 7 23.00 -31.12 65.42
N ALA A 8 23.04 -31.85 64.31
CA ALA A 8 23.52 -31.38 63.04
C ALA A 8 22.35 -30.77 62.31
N ALA A 9 22.42 -29.42 61.98
CA ALA A 9 21.46 -28.75 61.15
C ALA A 9 21.88 -28.92 59.67
N VAL A 10 21.02 -29.54 58.87
CA VAL A 10 21.17 -29.64 57.42
C VAL A 10 20.56 -28.39 56.80
N LEU A 11 21.40 -27.56 56.17
CA LEU A 11 20.99 -26.37 55.44
C LEU A 11 20.62 -26.78 54.01
N ALA A 12 19.34 -26.80 53.67
CA ALA A 12 18.86 -26.99 52.31
C ALA A 12 18.98 -25.68 51.51
N ILE A 13 19.88 -25.62 50.55
CA ILE A 13 20.02 -24.52 49.60
C ILE A 13 18.96 -24.72 48.51
N ALA A 14 17.90 -23.90 48.53
CA ALA A 14 16.95 -23.81 47.42
C ALA A 14 17.61 -23.00 46.29
N VAL A 15 17.97 -23.67 45.20
CA VAL A 15 18.35 -22.98 43.93
C VAL A 15 17.08 -22.47 43.28
N ALA A 16 16.82 -21.17 43.39
CA ALA A 16 15.78 -20.51 42.61
C ALA A 16 16.24 -20.47 41.14
N ALA A 17 15.51 -21.16 40.27
CA ALA A 17 15.68 -21.01 38.84
C ALA A 17 15.21 -19.60 38.45
N LEU A 18 16.13 -18.74 37.99
CA LEU A 18 15.81 -17.46 37.39
C LEU A 18 15.05 -17.71 36.07
N PRO A 19 13.98 -16.97 35.79
CA PRO A 19 13.34 -17.06 34.48
C PRO A 19 14.36 -16.62 33.42
N THR A 20 14.60 -17.47 32.43
CA THR A 20 15.34 -17.11 31.24
C THR A 20 14.56 -15.99 30.53
N THR A 21 15.06 -14.76 30.57
CA THR A 21 14.58 -13.69 29.72
C THR A 21 14.85 -14.13 28.28
N ALA A 22 13.79 -14.29 27.48
CA ALA A 22 13.92 -14.46 26.05
C ALA A 22 14.80 -13.33 25.52
N SER A 23 15.87 -13.67 24.81
CA SER A 23 16.77 -12.69 24.25
C SER A 23 16.04 -11.88 23.18
N ALA A 24 16.36 -10.61 23.05
CA ALA A 24 15.82 -9.70 22.03
C ALA A 24 16.15 -10.13 20.57
N GLU A 25 16.89 -11.23 20.40
CA GLU A 25 17.28 -11.80 19.10
C GLU A 25 16.18 -12.64 18.42
N ASP A 26 15.08 -12.99 19.11
CA ASP A 26 14.05 -13.89 18.56
C ASP A 26 12.85 -13.18 17.91
N ALA A 27 12.80 -11.84 17.92
CA ALA A 27 11.71 -11.12 17.30
C ALA A 27 11.92 -11.05 15.76
N PRO A 28 10.87 -11.30 14.94
CA PRO A 28 10.99 -11.19 13.48
C PRO A 28 11.32 -9.75 13.07
N LEU A 29 12.28 -9.60 12.15
CA LEU A 29 12.68 -8.30 11.59
C LEU A 29 11.61 -7.69 10.67
N VAL A 30 10.65 -8.51 10.24
CA VAL A 30 9.54 -8.12 9.37
C VAL A 30 8.25 -8.16 10.17
N THR A 31 7.59 -7.01 10.24
CA THR A 31 6.30 -6.85 10.94
C THR A 31 5.28 -6.17 10.02
N THR A 32 4.01 -6.43 10.28
CA THR A 32 2.92 -5.72 9.62
C THR A 32 2.93 -4.24 9.99
N GLY A 33 2.83 -3.37 8.99
CA GLY A 33 2.77 -1.92 9.18
C GLY A 33 3.13 -1.14 7.93
N PRO A 34 2.89 0.17 7.92
CA PRO A 34 3.23 1.04 6.81
C PRO A 34 4.71 1.41 6.79
N VAL A 35 5.19 1.73 5.60
CA VAL A 35 6.49 2.37 5.34
C VAL A 35 6.24 3.58 4.46
N PHE A 36 6.81 4.72 4.83
CA PHE A 36 6.72 5.96 4.07
C PHE A 36 8.13 6.41 3.68
N ASN A 37 8.30 6.93 2.46
CA ASN A 37 9.46 7.75 2.20
C ASN A 37 9.18 9.20 2.63
N ASN A 38 10.25 9.97 2.75
CA ASN A 38 10.19 11.42 2.90
C ASN A 38 11.14 12.05 1.87
N PRO A 39 10.65 12.61 0.76
CA PRO A 39 11.49 13.17 -0.31
C PRO A 39 12.29 14.39 0.16
N THR A 40 11.83 15.13 1.19
CA THR A 40 12.53 16.28 1.76
C THR A 40 13.51 15.89 2.88
N GLY A 41 13.54 14.62 3.26
CA GLY A 41 14.45 14.09 4.28
C GLY A 41 15.84 13.74 3.74
N ASP A 42 16.62 13.08 4.57
CA ASP A 42 17.92 12.53 4.17
C ASP A 42 17.77 11.33 3.20
N ILE A 43 18.90 10.86 2.66
CA ILE A 43 18.90 9.75 1.70
C ILE A 43 18.27 8.46 2.26
N THR A 44 18.33 8.24 3.57
CA THR A 44 17.73 7.09 4.24
C THR A 44 16.20 7.22 4.23
N ALA A 45 15.69 8.39 4.57
CA ALA A 45 14.27 8.71 4.54
C ALA A 45 13.70 8.67 3.11
N GLN A 46 14.43 9.22 2.13
CA GLN A 46 14.06 9.17 0.72
C GLN A 46 13.93 7.73 0.22
N ASN A 47 14.86 6.85 0.56
CA ASN A 47 14.89 5.47 0.09
C ASN A 47 14.20 4.46 1.01
N ALA A 48 13.39 4.88 1.98
CA ALA A 48 12.82 4.00 3.00
C ALA A 48 12.03 2.81 2.39
N ILE A 49 11.19 3.05 1.38
CA ILE A 49 10.40 2.01 0.71
C ILE A 49 11.31 1.09 -0.11
N LEU A 50 12.18 1.64 -0.95
CA LEU A 50 13.13 0.88 -1.75
C LEU A 50 14.03 -0.01 -0.87
N SER A 51 14.56 0.56 0.23
CA SER A 51 15.38 -0.17 1.21
C SER A 51 14.59 -1.27 1.93
N LYS A 52 13.30 -1.04 2.25
CA LYS A 52 12.45 -2.08 2.86
C LYS A 52 12.24 -3.24 1.91
N VAL A 53 11.89 -2.97 0.65
CA VAL A 53 11.72 -4.01 -0.37
C VAL A 53 13.03 -4.76 -0.59
N GLY A 54 14.16 -4.07 -0.73
CA GLY A 54 15.48 -4.70 -0.91
C GLY A 54 15.85 -5.64 0.23
N ARG A 55 15.63 -5.23 1.50
CA ARG A 55 15.87 -6.11 2.65
C ARG A 55 14.98 -7.37 2.65
N LEU A 56 13.73 -7.25 2.19
CA LEU A 56 12.85 -8.41 2.03
C LEU A 56 13.38 -9.37 0.96
N VAL A 57 13.91 -8.83 -0.16
CA VAL A 57 14.55 -9.61 -1.23
C VAL A 57 15.82 -10.30 -0.72
N GLN A 58 16.69 -9.55 -0.03
CA GLN A 58 17.93 -10.08 0.57
C GLN A 58 17.68 -11.21 1.55
N GLY A 59 16.59 -11.10 2.35
CA GLY A 59 16.20 -12.09 3.34
C GLY A 59 15.37 -13.25 2.80
N ALA A 60 15.00 -13.27 1.52
CA ALA A 60 14.26 -14.38 0.93
C ALA A 60 15.10 -15.67 0.98
N THR A 61 14.50 -16.74 1.50
CA THR A 61 15.20 -18.00 1.77
C THR A 61 15.27 -18.89 0.51
N ALA A 62 16.30 -19.70 0.39
CA ALA A 62 16.43 -20.64 -0.73
C ALA A 62 15.21 -21.59 -0.78
N GLY A 63 14.64 -21.77 -1.97
CA GLY A 63 13.41 -22.53 -2.20
C GLY A 63 12.12 -21.73 -1.99
N SER A 64 12.19 -20.47 -1.52
CA SER A 64 11.04 -19.57 -1.47
C SER A 64 10.74 -18.91 -2.82
N GLU A 65 9.64 -18.17 -2.87
CA GLU A 65 9.20 -17.45 -4.07
C GLU A 65 9.10 -15.94 -3.80
N ILE A 66 9.54 -15.14 -4.79
CA ILE A 66 9.26 -13.71 -4.91
C ILE A 66 8.44 -13.51 -6.18
N LYS A 67 7.25 -12.93 -6.04
CA LYS A 67 6.43 -12.48 -7.15
C LYS A 67 6.24 -10.97 -7.07
N LEU A 68 6.41 -10.26 -8.17
CA LEU A 68 6.16 -8.82 -8.17
C LEU A 68 5.55 -8.33 -9.48
N SER A 69 4.68 -7.34 -9.37
CA SER A 69 4.12 -6.63 -10.51
C SER A 69 4.32 -5.14 -10.34
N LEU A 70 4.97 -4.49 -11.34
CA LEU A 70 5.31 -3.07 -11.30
C LEU A 70 4.99 -2.36 -12.61
N PHE A 71 4.62 -1.07 -12.48
CA PHE A 71 4.55 -0.18 -13.64
C PHE A 71 5.96 0.15 -14.16
N LEU A 72 6.86 0.65 -13.31
CA LEU A 72 8.23 1.01 -13.71
C LEU A 72 9.28 0.41 -12.76
N MET A 73 10.30 -0.24 -13.36
CA MET A 73 11.48 -0.78 -12.69
C MET A 73 12.73 -0.12 -13.26
N HIS A 74 13.31 0.84 -12.54
CA HIS A 74 14.52 1.55 -12.97
C HIS A 74 15.69 1.36 -12.01
N SER A 75 15.46 0.85 -10.79
CA SER A 75 16.50 0.64 -9.78
C SER A 75 17.43 -0.52 -10.18
N GLN A 76 18.66 -0.18 -10.59
CA GLN A 76 19.69 -1.17 -10.86
C GLN A 76 20.10 -1.95 -9.62
N TRP A 77 20.07 -1.26 -8.45
CA TRP A 77 20.36 -1.92 -7.18
C TRP A 77 19.33 -3.02 -6.89
N LEU A 78 18.01 -2.71 -6.95
CA LEU A 78 16.98 -3.71 -6.70
C LEU A 78 17.00 -4.84 -7.75
N ALA A 79 17.33 -4.53 -9.02
CA ALA A 79 17.50 -5.56 -10.06
C ALA A 79 18.65 -6.51 -9.69
N GLY A 80 19.77 -6.00 -9.18
CA GLY A 80 20.88 -6.80 -8.66
C GLY A 80 20.46 -7.72 -7.51
N GLU A 81 19.76 -7.17 -6.50
CA GLU A 81 19.29 -7.96 -5.35
C GLU A 81 18.33 -9.10 -5.77
N LEU A 82 17.46 -8.85 -6.77
CA LEU A 82 16.56 -9.88 -7.31
C LEU A 82 17.33 -11.00 -8.04
N ILE A 83 18.38 -10.66 -8.78
CA ILE A 83 19.24 -11.63 -9.44
C ILE A 83 20.01 -12.45 -8.40
N GLU A 84 20.60 -11.81 -7.41
CA GLU A 84 21.28 -12.49 -6.31
C GLU A 84 20.34 -13.41 -5.52
N ALA A 85 19.06 -13.02 -5.35
CA ALA A 85 18.06 -13.92 -4.77
C ALA A 85 17.83 -15.16 -5.65
N ALA A 86 17.73 -15.00 -6.98
CA ALA A 86 17.61 -16.12 -7.89
C ALA A 86 18.85 -17.04 -7.84
N ASP A 87 20.04 -16.47 -7.77
CA ASP A 87 21.32 -17.21 -7.64
C ASP A 87 21.41 -18.00 -6.30
N ARG A 88 20.74 -17.50 -5.25
CA ARG A 88 20.59 -18.23 -3.97
C ARG A 88 19.54 -19.35 -4.00
N GLY A 89 18.82 -19.51 -5.12
CA GLY A 89 17.79 -20.54 -5.29
C GLY A 89 16.38 -20.08 -4.92
N VAL A 90 16.11 -18.79 -4.89
CA VAL A 90 14.75 -18.22 -4.79
C VAL A 90 14.11 -18.18 -6.17
N SER A 91 12.84 -18.54 -6.30
CA SER A 91 12.07 -18.37 -7.54
C SER A 91 11.64 -16.91 -7.68
N VAL A 92 12.22 -16.16 -8.64
CA VAL A 92 11.94 -14.74 -8.87
C VAL A 92 11.10 -14.56 -10.11
N GLN A 93 9.86 -14.11 -9.97
CA GLN A 93 8.85 -14.01 -11.03
C GLN A 93 8.34 -12.58 -11.14
N ILE A 94 8.45 -11.98 -12.34
CA ILE A 94 8.26 -10.54 -12.53
C ILE A 94 7.33 -10.27 -13.72
N VAL A 95 6.24 -9.52 -13.47
CA VAL A 95 5.38 -8.96 -14.53
C VAL A 95 5.49 -7.44 -14.50
N LEU A 96 5.97 -6.84 -15.58
CA LEU A 96 6.13 -5.38 -15.70
C LEU A 96 5.21 -4.80 -16.77
N ASP A 97 4.94 -3.50 -16.67
CA ASP A 97 4.35 -2.76 -17.79
C ASP A 97 5.32 -2.67 -18.96
N SER A 98 4.80 -2.67 -20.18
CA SER A 98 5.61 -2.58 -21.41
C SER A 98 6.33 -1.23 -21.59
N ARG A 99 5.99 -0.20 -20.81
CA ARG A 99 6.69 1.09 -20.78
C ARG A 99 8.00 1.05 -19.99
N THR A 100 8.26 -0.05 -19.27
CA THR A 100 9.54 -0.25 -18.59
C THR A 100 10.63 -0.63 -19.61
N THR A 101 11.45 0.36 -20.01
CA THR A 101 12.53 0.22 -21.00
C THR A 101 13.91 0.55 -20.39
N SER A 102 14.05 0.44 -19.07
CA SER A 102 15.25 0.83 -18.33
C SER A 102 16.42 -0.15 -18.48
N ALA A 103 17.62 0.29 -18.10
CA ALA A 103 18.78 -0.57 -17.97
C ALA A 103 18.54 -1.69 -16.93
N ALA A 104 17.82 -1.43 -15.85
CA ALA A 104 17.44 -2.42 -14.83
C ALA A 104 16.58 -3.55 -15.44
N TYR A 105 15.61 -3.20 -16.28
CA TYR A 105 14.82 -4.19 -17.02
C TYR A 105 15.69 -5.06 -17.93
N THR A 106 16.59 -4.44 -18.70
CA THR A 106 17.52 -5.19 -19.58
C THR A 106 18.40 -6.14 -18.77
N THR A 107 18.90 -5.71 -17.61
CA THR A 107 19.70 -6.53 -16.70
C THR A 107 18.91 -7.75 -16.21
N LEU A 108 17.66 -7.54 -15.77
CA LEU A 108 16.77 -8.64 -15.33
C LEU A 108 16.47 -9.62 -16.45
N VAL A 109 16.15 -9.16 -17.67
CA VAL A 109 15.89 -10.04 -18.82
C VAL A 109 17.10 -10.91 -19.15
N ASN A 110 18.30 -10.31 -19.15
CA ASN A 110 19.53 -11.03 -19.45
C ASN A 110 19.88 -12.11 -18.42
N ALA A 111 19.57 -11.87 -17.16
CA ALA A 111 19.89 -12.80 -16.07
C ALA A 111 18.81 -13.87 -15.83
N LEU A 112 17.53 -13.47 -15.82
CA LEU A 112 16.42 -14.37 -15.46
C LEU A 112 15.75 -15.00 -16.68
N GLY A 113 15.89 -14.41 -17.87
CA GLY A 113 15.19 -14.83 -19.07
C GLY A 113 13.70 -14.42 -19.06
N THR A 114 12.98 -14.89 -20.10
CA THR A 114 11.56 -14.59 -20.32
C THR A 114 10.68 -15.85 -20.40
N ASP A 115 11.24 -17.02 -20.14
CA ASP A 115 10.51 -18.29 -20.14
C ASP A 115 9.72 -18.44 -18.83
N THR A 116 8.42 -18.24 -18.90
CA THR A 116 7.51 -18.36 -17.74
C THR A 116 7.35 -19.80 -17.23
N GLY A 117 7.93 -20.79 -17.89
CA GLY A 117 8.04 -22.17 -17.43
C GLY A 117 9.26 -22.41 -16.53
N ALA A 118 10.23 -21.50 -16.50
CA ALA A 118 11.38 -21.55 -15.60
C ALA A 118 11.00 -21.12 -14.17
N SER A 119 11.87 -21.37 -13.19
CA SER A 119 11.67 -20.93 -11.81
C SER A 119 11.72 -19.40 -11.66
N SER A 120 12.63 -18.76 -12.40
CA SER A 120 12.81 -17.31 -12.42
C SER A 120 12.65 -16.76 -13.83
N TRP A 121 11.97 -15.63 -13.98
CA TRP A 121 11.69 -15.00 -15.27
C TRP A 121 11.19 -13.56 -15.11
N VAL A 122 11.26 -12.77 -16.18
CA VAL A 122 10.62 -11.46 -16.28
C VAL A 122 9.89 -11.32 -17.62
N VAL A 123 8.63 -10.89 -17.55
CA VAL A 123 7.81 -10.60 -18.75
C VAL A 123 7.17 -9.23 -18.64
N THR A 124 6.71 -8.70 -19.79
CA THR A 124 5.93 -7.45 -19.84
C THR A 124 4.53 -7.69 -20.36
N CYS A 125 3.61 -6.80 -20.00
CA CYS A 125 2.32 -6.72 -20.67
C CYS A 125 2.47 -6.46 -22.17
N PRO A 126 1.46 -6.72 -23.00
CA PRO A 126 1.51 -6.42 -24.43
C PRO A 126 1.79 -4.93 -24.68
N SER A 127 2.60 -4.64 -25.69
CA SER A 127 3.07 -3.28 -25.99
C SER A 127 1.94 -2.26 -26.06
N GLY A 128 2.05 -1.19 -25.25
CA GLY A 128 1.10 -0.08 -25.18
C GLY A 128 -0.27 -0.43 -24.58
N LYS A 129 -0.37 -1.54 -23.83
CA LYS A 129 -1.62 -2.02 -23.24
C LYS A 129 -1.43 -2.49 -21.80
N ALA A 130 -2.47 -2.37 -20.98
CA ALA A 130 -2.55 -3.11 -19.72
C ALA A 130 -2.55 -4.63 -19.98
N CYS A 131 -2.12 -5.43 -19.01
CA CYS A 131 -2.12 -6.88 -19.13
C CYS A 131 -3.54 -7.45 -19.26
N LEU A 132 -4.42 -7.11 -18.31
CA LEU A 132 -5.76 -7.70 -18.24
C LEU A 132 -6.72 -7.09 -19.27
N SER A 133 -6.95 -5.78 -19.23
CA SER A 133 -7.95 -5.15 -20.10
C SER A 133 -7.59 -5.18 -21.58
N LYS A 134 -6.30 -5.29 -21.92
CA LYS A 134 -5.78 -5.15 -23.32
C LYS A 134 -6.18 -3.84 -23.98
N ALA A 135 -6.73 -2.89 -23.22
CA ALA A 135 -7.10 -1.60 -23.76
C ALA A 135 -5.85 -0.78 -24.12
N SER A 136 -5.91 -0.10 -25.25
CA SER A 136 -4.80 0.75 -25.72
C SER A 136 -4.63 1.94 -24.77
N ASP A 137 -3.37 2.34 -24.58
CA ASP A 137 -2.94 3.42 -23.70
C ASP A 137 -3.17 3.20 -22.21
N MET A 138 -3.74 2.05 -21.83
CA MET A 138 -3.83 1.60 -20.44
C MET A 138 -2.55 0.87 -20.03
N VAL A 139 -2.34 0.71 -18.73
CA VAL A 139 -1.08 0.22 -18.17
C VAL A 139 -1.29 -0.82 -17.08
N ASN A 140 -0.30 -1.66 -16.88
CA ASN A 140 -0.13 -2.37 -15.62
C ASN A 140 0.46 -1.38 -14.60
N HIS A 141 -0.42 -0.78 -13.81
CA HIS A 141 -0.04 0.25 -12.85
C HIS A 141 0.18 -0.30 -11.43
N ASN A 142 0.22 -1.63 -11.29
CA ASN A 142 0.49 -2.29 -10.02
C ASN A 142 1.87 -1.92 -9.44
N LYS A 143 1.99 -2.01 -8.13
CA LYS A 143 3.23 -1.88 -7.36
C LYS A 143 3.14 -2.77 -6.12
N PHE A 144 3.15 -4.09 -6.33
CA PHE A 144 3.13 -5.04 -5.22
C PHE A 144 4.27 -6.06 -5.31
N PHE A 145 4.65 -6.56 -4.14
CA PHE A 145 5.66 -7.61 -3.98
C PHE A 145 5.11 -8.67 -3.02
N LEU A 146 5.28 -9.92 -3.38
CA LEU A 146 4.88 -11.08 -2.59
C LEU A 146 6.11 -11.91 -2.26
N PHE A 147 6.23 -12.30 -1.01
CA PHE A 147 7.29 -13.20 -0.55
C PHE A 147 6.61 -14.39 0.14
N SER A 148 6.86 -15.59 -0.34
CA SER A 148 6.36 -16.79 0.35
C SER A 148 7.04 -16.96 1.70
N GLU A 149 8.35 -16.62 1.78
CA GLU A 149 9.12 -16.60 3.02
C GLU A 149 10.31 -15.64 2.93
N THR A 150 10.57 -14.88 4.00
CA THR A 150 11.74 -14.00 4.13
C THR A 150 12.11 -13.77 5.59
N THR A 151 13.39 -13.58 5.88
CA THR A 151 13.89 -13.10 7.18
C THR A 151 13.89 -11.57 7.27
N GLY A 152 13.80 -10.86 6.13
CA GLY A 152 13.90 -9.40 6.03
C GLY A 152 15.30 -8.84 6.21
N SER A 153 16.34 -9.69 6.13
CA SER A 153 17.73 -9.30 6.26
C SER A 153 18.65 -10.31 5.60
N GLU A 154 19.70 -9.83 4.94
CA GLU A 154 20.80 -10.66 4.40
C GLU A 154 21.50 -11.45 5.50
N SER A 155 21.64 -10.89 6.69
CA SER A 155 22.27 -11.56 7.84
C SER A 155 21.42 -12.67 8.45
N GLY A 156 20.24 -12.95 7.91
CA GLY A 156 19.30 -13.93 8.44
C GLY A 156 18.40 -13.35 9.55
N GLY A 157 17.73 -14.22 10.27
CA GLY A 157 16.75 -13.91 11.32
C GLY A 157 15.64 -14.96 11.36
N THR A 158 14.60 -14.73 12.16
CA THR A 158 13.42 -15.60 12.19
C THR A 158 12.62 -15.40 10.90
N PRO A 159 12.45 -16.44 10.06
CA PRO A 159 11.66 -16.35 8.85
C PRO A 159 10.18 -16.03 9.14
N VAL A 160 9.58 -15.20 8.32
CA VAL A 160 8.13 -14.97 8.28
C VAL A 160 7.60 -15.38 6.91
N GLN A 161 6.35 -15.84 6.88
CA GLN A 161 5.69 -16.33 5.68
C GLN A 161 4.57 -15.39 5.23
N ASP A 162 4.12 -15.55 3.99
CA ASP A 162 2.96 -14.85 3.41
C ASP A 162 3.08 -13.33 3.54
N VAL A 163 4.22 -12.77 3.08
CA VAL A 163 4.46 -11.33 3.13
C VAL A 163 3.95 -10.67 1.86
N VAL A 164 3.06 -9.70 2.03
CA VAL A 164 2.55 -8.83 0.97
C VAL A 164 3.05 -7.42 1.20
N VAL A 165 3.62 -6.79 0.17
CA VAL A 165 3.92 -5.35 0.15
C VAL A 165 3.07 -4.73 -0.96
N GLN A 166 2.11 -3.87 -0.59
CA GLN A 166 1.37 -3.04 -1.52
C GLN A 166 1.91 -1.62 -1.43
N SER A 167 2.38 -1.05 -2.54
CA SER A 167 2.99 0.29 -2.56
C SER A 167 2.30 1.24 -3.55
N SER A 168 2.50 2.53 -3.35
CA SER A 168 2.25 3.58 -4.34
C SER A 168 3.47 3.88 -5.21
N ALA A 169 4.68 3.53 -4.74
CA ALA A 169 5.96 3.86 -5.37
C ALA A 169 6.31 2.92 -6.52
N ASN A 170 6.79 3.49 -7.64
CA ASN A 170 7.63 2.74 -8.57
C ASN A 170 9.06 2.63 -8.03
N MET A 171 9.86 1.75 -8.65
CA MET A 171 11.27 1.59 -8.24
C MET A 171 12.17 2.46 -9.13
N ARG A 172 12.07 3.80 -8.97
CA ARG A 172 12.85 4.81 -9.70
C ARG A 172 13.17 6.02 -8.83
N ASP A 173 14.16 6.83 -9.23
CA ASP A 173 14.68 7.97 -8.48
C ASP A 173 13.62 9.04 -8.16
N TRP A 174 12.75 9.38 -9.12
CA TRP A 174 11.69 10.35 -8.89
C TRP A 174 10.75 9.93 -7.75
N ASP A 175 10.39 8.66 -7.67
CA ASP A 175 9.53 8.14 -6.61
C ASP A 175 10.18 8.24 -5.21
N THR A 176 11.50 8.32 -5.13
CA THR A 176 12.22 8.43 -3.86
C THR A 176 12.54 9.88 -3.49
N LYS A 177 12.91 10.71 -4.46
CA LYS A 177 13.51 12.03 -4.23
C LYS A 177 12.53 13.19 -4.42
N ASP A 178 11.54 13.01 -5.32
CA ASP A 178 10.67 14.11 -5.76
C ASP A 178 9.19 13.85 -5.41
N ALA A 179 8.88 12.66 -4.83
CA ALA A 179 7.50 12.32 -4.53
C ALA A 179 7.32 11.59 -3.19
N TRP A 180 6.30 12.00 -2.45
CA TRP A 180 5.79 11.26 -1.29
C TRP A 180 5.10 9.99 -1.75
N ASN A 181 5.50 8.88 -1.14
CA ASN A 181 4.95 7.55 -1.40
C ASN A 181 4.72 6.79 -0.10
N ASP A 182 3.96 5.70 -0.21
CA ASP A 182 3.70 4.78 0.87
C ASP A 182 3.79 3.33 0.42
N ALA A 183 3.99 2.45 1.38
CA ALA A 183 3.85 1.01 1.21
C ALA A 183 3.25 0.41 2.48
N MET A 184 2.31 -0.52 2.33
CA MET A 184 1.76 -1.33 3.42
C MET A 184 2.35 -2.73 3.34
N VAL A 185 3.04 -3.14 4.41
CA VAL A 185 3.55 -4.50 4.58
C VAL A 185 2.55 -5.28 5.43
N VAL A 186 2.11 -6.43 4.95
CA VAL A 186 1.24 -7.37 5.70
C VAL A 186 1.94 -8.72 5.80
N VAL A 187 2.05 -9.25 7.01
CA VAL A 187 2.80 -10.49 7.31
C VAL A 187 1.83 -11.55 7.83
N GLY A 188 1.99 -12.78 7.37
CA GLY A 188 1.28 -13.95 7.91
C GLY A 188 -0.22 -14.01 7.56
N ASN A 189 -0.66 -13.27 6.54
CA ASN A 189 -2.04 -13.32 6.07
C ASN A 189 -2.11 -14.16 4.78
N SER A 190 -2.23 -15.47 4.92
CA SER A 190 -2.23 -16.42 3.80
C SER A 190 -3.38 -16.19 2.82
N THR A 191 -4.57 -15.79 3.31
CA THR A 191 -5.72 -15.47 2.45
C THR A 191 -5.43 -14.26 1.55
N LEU A 192 -4.81 -13.20 2.12
CA LEU A 192 -4.44 -12.01 1.36
C LEU A 192 -3.32 -12.34 0.36
N HIS A 193 -2.28 -13.05 0.82
CA HIS A 193 -1.16 -13.46 -0.02
C HIS A 193 -1.64 -14.32 -1.21
N GLN A 194 -2.54 -15.28 -0.98
CA GLN A 194 -3.12 -16.10 -2.05
C GLN A 194 -3.92 -15.26 -3.04
N ALA A 195 -4.74 -14.32 -2.58
CA ALA A 195 -5.51 -13.45 -3.48
C ALA A 195 -4.63 -12.59 -4.40
N TYR A 196 -3.51 -12.09 -3.88
CA TYR A 196 -2.51 -11.40 -4.71
C TYR A 196 -1.77 -12.36 -5.64
N THR A 197 -1.50 -13.59 -5.20
CA THR A 197 -0.87 -14.64 -6.01
C THR A 197 -1.75 -15.01 -7.19
N ASP A 198 -3.05 -15.22 -6.96
CA ASP A 198 -4.02 -15.52 -8.03
C ASP A 198 -4.08 -14.38 -9.05
N TYR A 199 -4.12 -13.14 -8.58
CA TYR A 199 -4.06 -11.97 -9.46
C TYR A 199 -2.76 -11.88 -10.25
N PHE A 200 -1.61 -12.20 -9.63
CA PHE A 200 -0.33 -12.25 -10.32
C PHE A 200 -0.31 -13.32 -11.42
N GLU A 201 -0.88 -14.51 -11.18
CA GLU A 201 -0.96 -15.56 -12.19
C GLU A 201 -1.88 -15.15 -13.36
N ASP A 202 -2.96 -14.40 -13.10
CA ASP A 202 -3.80 -13.82 -14.14
C ASP A 202 -3.03 -12.75 -14.97
N LEU A 203 -2.25 -11.89 -14.32
CA LEU A 203 -1.38 -10.93 -15.01
C LEU A 203 -0.33 -11.63 -15.86
N LYS A 204 0.31 -12.69 -15.33
CA LYS A 204 1.25 -13.55 -16.07
C LYS A 204 0.59 -14.17 -17.31
N ALA A 205 -0.57 -14.80 -17.16
CA ALA A 205 -1.31 -15.37 -18.27
C ALA A 205 -1.70 -14.29 -19.29
N ALA A 206 -2.09 -13.12 -18.82
CA ALA A 206 -2.47 -11.98 -19.63
C ALA A 206 -1.28 -11.23 -20.26
N SER A 207 -0.03 -11.50 -19.89
CA SER A 207 1.14 -10.99 -20.61
C SER A 207 1.22 -11.52 -22.05
N SER A 208 0.62 -12.69 -22.29
CA SER A 208 0.44 -13.20 -23.66
C SER A 208 -0.60 -12.36 -24.42
N PRO A 209 -0.29 -11.90 -25.65
CA PRO A 209 -1.23 -11.14 -26.46
C PRO A 209 -2.46 -11.94 -26.91
N THR A 210 -2.41 -13.27 -26.83
CA THR A 210 -3.50 -14.18 -27.23
C THR A 210 -4.51 -14.45 -26.11
N THR A 211 -4.21 -14.13 -24.86
CA THR A 211 -5.13 -14.27 -23.73
C THR A 211 -6.29 -13.28 -23.90
N PRO A 212 -7.57 -13.72 -23.76
CA PRO A 212 -8.72 -12.82 -23.84
C PRO A 212 -8.64 -11.68 -22.80
N PRO A 213 -9.18 -10.50 -23.12
CA PRO A 213 -9.21 -9.39 -22.17
C PRO A 213 -10.16 -9.67 -21.00
N VAL A 214 -9.77 -9.19 -19.80
CA VAL A 214 -10.62 -9.10 -18.61
C VAL A 214 -10.95 -7.62 -18.41
N THR A 215 -12.22 -7.25 -18.50
CA THR A 215 -12.68 -5.86 -18.41
C THR A 215 -13.38 -5.55 -17.08
N ASP A 216 -13.74 -6.57 -16.34
CA ASP A 216 -14.38 -6.46 -15.03
C ASP A 216 -13.83 -7.58 -14.13
N TYR A 217 -12.81 -7.24 -13.35
CA TYR A 217 -12.15 -8.23 -12.49
C TYR A 217 -13.10 -8.70 -11.38
N PRO A 218 -13.05 -9.99 -10.98
CA PRO A 218 -14.03 -10.55 -10.05
C PRO A 218 -14.00 -9.92 -8.65
N ALA A 219 -14.91 -10.42 -7.80
CA ALA A 219 -15.22 -9.84 -6.51
C ALA A 219 -14.02 -9.67 -5.58
N ASP A 220 -14.14 -8.68 -4.68
CA ASP A 220 -13.17 -8.34 -3.67
C ASP A 220 -12.91 -9.48 -2.68
N THR A 221 -11.66 -9.63 -2.22
CA THR A 221 -11.29 -10.64 -1.23
C THR A 221 -11.20 -10.06 0.18
N GLN A 222 -12.02 -10.56 1.11
CA GLN A 222 -11.89 -10.25 2.53
C GLN A 222 -10.90 -11.21 3.20
N ALA A 223 -9.91 -10.66 3.90
CA ALA A 223 -8.83 -11.42 4.55
C ALA A 223 -8.60 -10.89 5.99
N GLY A 224 -9.52 -11.23 6.91
CA GLY A 224 -9.51 -10.71 8.27
C GLY A 224 -9.75 -9.21 8.31
N VAL A 225 -8.81 -8.44 8.88
CA VAL A 225 -8.87 -6.96 8.91
C VAL A 225 -8.53 -6.31 7.57
N ALA A 226 -7.95 -7.07 6.64
CA ALA A 226 -7.63 -6.63 5.29
C ALA A 226 -8.78 -6.94 4.31
N LYS A 227 -8.89 -6.13 3.26
CA LYS A 227 -9.73 -6.40 2.09
C LYS A 227 -9.02 -5.91 0.84
N LEU A 228 -8.96 -6.77 -0.17
CA LEU A 228 -8.33 -6.49 -1.46
C LEU A 228 -9.37 -6.19 -2.52
N TYR A 229 -9.15 -5.11 -3.27
CA TYR A 229 -9.91 -4.72 -4.46
C TYR A 229 -8.96 -4.70 -5.65
N LEU A 230 -9.31 -5.39 -6.70
CA LEU A 230 -8.50 -5.52 -7.91
C LEU A 230 -9.23 -4.95 -9.12
N PHE A 231 -8.49 -4.47 -10.08
CA PHE A 231 -8.99 -3.77 -11.26
C PHE A 231 -8.43 -4.38 -12.55
N PRO A 232 -9.10 -4.14 -13.71
CA PRO A 232 -10.12 -3.12 -14.01
C PRO A 232 -11.53 -3.46 -13.50
N ARG A 233 -12.39 -2.42 -13.36
CA ARG A 233 -13.80 -2.52 -13.00
C ARG A 233 -14.65 -1.63 -13.90
N GLN A 234 -15.50 -2.22 -14.74
CA GLN A 234 -16.37 -1.47 -15.64
C GLN A 234 -17.82 -1.38 -15.14
N THR A 235 -18.26 -2.35 -14.33
CA THR A 235 -19.64 -2.42 -13.85
C THR A 235 -19.83 -1.87 -12.45
N THR A 236 -18.75 -1.74 -11.68
CA THR A 236 -18.79 -1.26 -10.30
C THR A 236 -17.70 -0.20 -10.06
N ASP A 237 -17.96 0.72 -9.14
CA ASP A 237 -17.00 1.71 -8.68
C ASP A 237 -16.67 1.48 -7.19
N PRO A 238 -15.58 0.75 -6.86
CA PRO A 238 -15.22 0.48 -5.48
C PRO A 238 -15.01 1.73 -4.63
N ILE A 239 -14.47 2.82 -5.20
CA ILE A 239 -14.20 4.06 -4.45
C ILE A 239 -15.50 4.76 -4.07
N VAL A 240 -16.40 4.96 -5.03
CA VAL A 240 -17.72 5.55 -4.75
C VAL A 240 -18.50 4.66 -3.77
N ASN A 241 -18.45 3.34 -3.92
CA ASN A 241 -19.09 2.40 -3.00
C ASN A 241 -18.53 2.48 -1.59
N ILE A 242 -17.20 2.63 -1.43
CA ILE A 242 -16.54 2.85 -0.13
C ILE A 242 -17.05 4.16 0.50
N LEU A 243 -17.03 5.25 -0.25
CA LEU A 243 -17.49 6.56 0.21
C LEU A 243 -18.99 6.57 0.55
N ASN A 244 -19.82 5.85 -0.21
CA ASN A 244 -21.26 5.67 0.08
C ASN A 244 -21.53 4.98 1.41
N THR A 245 -20.58 4.21 1.95
CA THR A 245 -20.73 3.50 3.22
C THR A 245 -20.07 4.22 4.41
N VAL A 246 -19.47 5.39 4.17
CA VAL A 246 -18.98 6.25 5.27
C VAL A 246 -20.18 6.77 6.03
N ASP A 247 -20.16 6.54 7.34
CA ASP A 247 -21.16 6.97 8.31
C ASP A 247 -22.61 6.47 8.06
N ASP A 248 -22.83 5.62 7.07
CA ASP A 248 -24.16 5.15 6.72
C ASP A 248 -24.23 3.60 6.69
N PRO A 249 -25.06 2.98 7.56
CA PRO A 249 -25.23 1.53 7.58
C PRO A 249 -26.00 1.00 6.38
N VAL A 250 -26.78 1.85 5.68
CA VAL A 250 -27.70 1.44 4.60
C VAL A 250 -27.51 2.24 3.30
N GLY A 251 -26.57 3.19 3.25
CA GLY A 251 -26.26 3.96 2.04
C GLY A 251 -27.27 5.05 1.70
N THR A 252 -27.99 5.59 2.69
CA THR A 252 -29.06 6.58 2.45
C THR A 252 -28.70 8.00 2.87
N HIS A 253 -28.07 8.22 4.02
CA HIS A 253 -27.70 9.55 4.49
C HIS A 253 -26.55 9.49 5.50
N ALA A 254 -25.42 10.12 5.17
CA ALA A 254 -24.32 10.31 6.09
C ALA A 254 -24.74 11.26 7.23
N VAL A 255 -24.49 10.89 8.48
CA VAL A 255 -24.73 11.71 9.67
C VAL A 255 -23.45 12.39 10.15
N CYS A 256 -22.30 11.86 9.75
CA CYS A 256 -20.96 12.41 9.97
C CYS A 256 -20.61 12.71 11.44
N HIS A 257 -21.13 11.90 12.35
CA HIS A 257 -20.83 11.94 13.78
C HIS A 257 -20.15 10.63 14.24
N GLY A 258 -19.85 10.53 15.53
CA GLY A 258 -19.32 9.31 16.13
C GLY A 258 -17.82 9.14 15.99
N ASN A 259 -17.09 10.28 16.00
CA ASN A 259 -15.64 10.32 16.17
C ASN A 259 -15.31 10.87 17.56
N SER A 260 -15.03 10.00 18.52
CA SER A 260 -14.61 10.38 19.87
C SER A 260 -13.08 10.45 20.03
N THR A 261 -12.32 10.16 18.97
CA THR A 261 -10.85 10.09 19.04
C THR A 261 -10.17 11.45 19.21
N GLY A 262 -10.90 12.55 18.93
CA GLY A 262 -10.42 13.92 19.09
C GLY A 262 -9.41 14.39 18.02
N TYR A 263 -9.18 13.59 16.98
CA TYR A 263 -8.28 13.93 15.89
C TYR A 263 -9.02 14.59 14.73
N GLY A 264 -8.84 15.87 14.56
CA GLY A 264 -9.29 16.63 13.37
C GLY A 264 -10.47 17.55 13.64
N THR A 265 -11.43 17.22 14.51
CA THR A 265 -12.54 18.10 14.87
C THR A 265 -12.86 18.00 16.35
N THR A 266 -13.24 19.14 16.98
CA THR A 266 -13.64 19.20 18.39
C THR A 266 -15.12 18.82 18.59
N ASP A 267 -15.88 18.70 17.52
CA ASP A 267 -17.33 18.46 17.49
C ASP A 267 -17.71 17.01 17.18
N GLY A 268 -16.71 16.09 17.10
CA GLY A 268 -16.93 14.66 16.95
C GLY A 268 -17.38 14.24 15.54
N ARG A 269 -17.10 15.03 14.51
CA ARG A 269 -17.41 14.68 13.13
C ARG A 269 -16.55 13.51 12.63
N THR A 270 -17.11 12.68 11.77
CA THR A 270 -16.34 11.72 10.98
C THR A 270 -15.37 12.47 10.07
N VAL A 271 -14.10 12.07 10.08
CA VAL A 271 -13.03 12.69 9.31
C VAL A 271 -12.64 11.79 8.14
N ILE A 272 -12.55 12.37 6.96
CA ILE A 272 -12.12 11.73 5.72
C ILE A 272 -10.87 12.47 5.24
N ARG A 273 -9.73 11.75 5.18
CA ARG A 273 -8.48 12.30 4.62
C ARG A 273 -8.13 11.56 3.35
N VAL A 274 -7.80 12.30 2.32
CA VAL A 274 -7.37 11.77 1.02
C VAL A 274 -6.00 12.34 0.67
N ALA A 275 -5.00 11.48 0.53
CA ALA A 275 -3.74 11.86 -0.11
C ALA A 275 -3.65 11.12 -1.44
N MET A 276 -3.72 11.89 -2.55
CA MET A 276 -3.96 11.32 -3.86
C MET A 276 -3.16 12.04 -4.95
N HIS A 277 -2.39 11.25 -5.70
CA HIS A 277 -1.64 11.83 -6.82
C HIS A 277 -2.55 12.52 -7.85
N GLN A 278 -3.66 11.89 -8.23
CA GLN A 278 -4.55 12.45 -9.25
C GLN A 278 -6.03 12.15 -8.98
N ILE A 279 -6.87 13.19 -9.07
CA ILE A 279 -8.33 13.10 -8.95
C ILE A 279 -8.95 13.76 -10.19
N THR A 280 -9.51 12.95 -11.09
CA THR A 280 -10.17 13.42 -12.33
C THR A 280 -11.54 12.77 -12.55
N ARG A 281 -12.07 12.04 -11.56
CA ARG A 281 -13.41 11.46 -11.63
C ARG A 281 -14.40 12.32 -10.87
N LEU A 282 -15.35 12.90 -11.62
CA LEU A 282 -16.40 13.76 -11.06
C LEU A 282 -17.23 13.02 -9.99
N ALA A 283 -17.61 11.77 -10.23
CA ALA A 283 -18.39 10.99 -9.26
C ALA A 283 -17.72 10.82 -7.88
N VAL A 284 -16.38 10.80 -7.82
CA VAL A 284 -15.63 10.80 -6.55
C VAL A 284 -15.65 12.18 -5.91
N ALA A 285 -15.46 13.24 -6.69
CA ALA A 285 -15.50 14.63 -6.22
C ALA A 285 -16.89 14.99 -5.68
N GLU A 286 -17.96 14.63 -6.41
CA GLU A 286 -19.34 14.79 -5.97
C GLU A 286 -19.58 14.09 -4.63
N LYS A 287 -19.12 12.84 -4.48
CA LYS A 287 -19.34 12.09 -3.24
C LYS A 287 -18.55 12.64 -2.05
N LEU A 288 -17.32 13.11 -2.26
CA LEU A 288 -16.55 13.80 -1.21
C LEU A 288 -17.22 15.10 -0.80
N TRP A 289 -17.74 15.86 -1.76
CA TRP A 289 -18.50 17.08 -1.51
C TRP A 289 -19.81 16.79 -0.74
N GLU A 290 -20.57 15.76 -1.13
CA GLU A 290 -21.79 15.34 -0.44
C GLU A 290 -21.52 15.00 1.04
N LEU A 291 -20.41 14.28 1.32
CA LEU A 291 -20.02 13.92 2.68
C LEU A 291 -19.64 15.13 3.50
N ASP A 292 -18.89 16.10 2.94
CA ASP A 292 -18.58 17.34 3.62
C ASP A 292 -19.85 18.17 3.88
N ASN A 293 -20.72 18.27 2.87
CA ASN A 293 -21.99 19.00 2.99
C ASN A 293 -22.97 18.33 4.00
N ALA A 294 -22.82 17.03 4.27
CA ALA A 294 -23.56 16.31 5.31
C ALA A 294 -22.96 16.46 6.73
N GLY A 295 -21.78 17.09 6.83
CA GLY A 295 -21.12 17.39 8.11
C GLY A 295 -19.85 16.58 8.39
N CYS A 296 -19.41 15.66 7.50
CA CYS A 296 -18.07 15.08 7.61
C CYS A 296 -17.01 16.18 7.44
N TYR A 297 -15.84 15.97 8.01
CA TYR A 297 -14.68 16.82 7.74
C TYR A 297 -13.83 16.18 6.66
N VAL A 298 -13.80 16.76 5.47
CA VAL A 298 -13.05 16.26 4.33
C VAL A 298 -11.79 17.10 4.12
N ASP A 299 -10.62 16.42 4.10
CA ASP A 299 -9.31 17.05 4.00
C ASP A 299 -8.49 16.32 2.92
N ILE A 300 -8.04 17.02 1.90
CA ILE A 300 -7.42 16.43 0.70
C ILE A 300 -6.05 17.06 0.43
N VAL A 301 -5.02 16.21 0.37
CA VAL A 301 -3.72 16.54 -0.24
C VAL A 301 -3.67 15.91 -1.62
N TYR A 302 -3.35 16.69 -2.66
CA TYR A 302 -3.32 16.19 -4.03
C TYR A 302 -2.20 16.83 -4.85
N SER A 303 -1.80 16.17 -5.95
CA SER A 303 -0.87 16.77 -6.92
C SER A 303 -1.59 17.30 -8.16
N LEU A 304 -2.52 16.56 -8.71
CA LEU A 304 -3.18 16.88 -9.98
C LEU A 304 -4.70 16.70 -9.85
N LEU A 305 -5.44 17.68 -10.34
CA LEU A 305 -6.87 17.59 -10.62
C LEU A 305 -7.10 17.61 -12.14
N ASP A 306 -8.30 18.00 -12.56
CA ASP A 306 -8.71 18.02 -13.97
C ASP A 306 -8.62 19.42 -14.62
N GLU A 307 -7.78 20.31 -14.08
CA GLU A 307 -7.65 21.70 -14.59
C GLU A 307 -7.31 21.76 -16.08
N MET A 308 -6.57 20.77 -16.58
CA MET A 308 -6.18 20.65 -18.00
C MET A 308 -7.25 19.97 -18.88
N TYR A 309 -8.38 19.57 -18.30
CA TYR A 309 -9.48 18.85 -18.97
C TYR A 309 -10.79 19.65 -18.89
N SER A 310 -11.82 19.10 -18.19
CA SER A 310 -13.11 19.76 -18.05
C SER A 310 -13.16 20.82 -16.96
N GLY A 311 -12.34 20.68 -15.91
CA GLY A 311 -12.38 21.53 -14.72
C GLY A 311 -13.55 21.21 -13.76
N GLU A 312 -14.42 20.26 -14.10
CA GLU A 312 -15.61 19.92 -13.31
C GLU A 312 -15.27 19.40 -11.93
N VAL A 313 -14.17 18.64 -11.79
CA VAL A 313 -13.68 18.13 -10.49
C VAL A 313 -13.19 19.27 -9.61
N VAL A 314 -12.44 20.22 -10.20
CA VAL A 314 -11.97 21.42 -9.47
C VAL A 314 -13.16 22.24 -8.98
N GLU A 315 -14.14 22.51 -9.85
CA GLU A 315 -15.34 23.26 -9.50
C GLU A 315 -16.12 22.56 -8.39
N GLN A 316 -16.30 21.24 -8.48
CA GLN A 316 -17.03 20.46 -7.50
C GLN A 316 -16.35 20.44 -6.14
N LEU A 317 -15.03 20.20 -6.09
CA LEU A 317 -14.27 20.15 -4.84
C LEU A 317 -14.16 21.52 -4.15
N LYS A 318 -14.16 22.60 -4.92
CA LYS A 318 -14.14 24.00 -4.40
C LYS A 318 -15.54 24.56 -4.07
N ALA A 319 -16.61 23.87 -4.45
CA ALA A 319 -17.95 24.32 -4.17
C ALA A 319 -18.19 24.42 -2.66
N PRO A 320 -18.80 25.53 -2.18
CA PRO A 320 -19.08 25.70 -0.75
C PRO A 320 -20.07 24.63 -0.27
N THR A 321 -19.90 24.20 0.98
CA THR A 321 -20.82 23.30 1.67
C THR A 321 -21.45 23.98 2.87
N ALA A 322 -22.44 23.34 3.49
CA ALA A 322 -23.05 23.80 4.74
C ALA A 322 -22.04 23.91 5.91
N TYR A 323 -20.88 23.25 5.80
CA TYR A 323 -19.83 23.18 6.82
C TYR A 323 -18.53 23.90 6.42
N GLY A 324 -18.55 24.74 5.38
CA GLY A 324 -17.44 25.60 5.01
C GLY A 324 -16.65 25.12 3.78
N GLY A 325 -16.87 23.89 3.33
CA GLY A 325 -16.21 23.29 2.16
C GLY A 325 -15.03 22.39 2.50
N ILE A 326 -14.59 21.66 1.50
CA ILE A 326 -13.48 20.71 1.57
C ILE A 326 -12.16 21.46 1.75
N ALA A 327 -11.31 21.02 2.67
CA ALA A 327 -9.95 21.53 2.81
C ALA A 327 -9.07 20.94 1.68
N LEU A 328 -8.55 21.79 0.82
CA LEU A 328 -7.74 21.41 -0.36
C LEU A 328 -6.31 21.90 -0.21
N HIS A 329 -5.35 20.99 -0.35
CA HIS A 329 -3.93 21.26 -0.24
C HIS A 329 -3.22 20.67 -1.46
N ARG A 330 -2.64 21.53 -2.28
CA ARG A 330 -1.89 21.10 -3.47
C ARG A 330 -0.42 20.90 -3.10
N LEU A 331 0.14 19.78 -3.55
CA LEU A 331 1.55 19.45 -3.43
C LEU A 331 2.05 18.98 -4.81
N ASN A 332 2.74 19.86 -5.53
CA ASN A 332 3.17 19.68 -6.91
C ASN A 332 4.66 19.98 -7.04
N ASP A 333 5.43 19.05 -7.63
CA ASP A 333 6.88 19.13 -7.76
C ASP A 333 7.38 20.30 -8.62
N GLU A 334 6.58 20.79 -9.56
CA GLU A 334 6.92 21.97 -10.37
C GLU A 334 6.94 23.27 -9.55
N VAL A 335 6.21 23.33 -8.43
CA VAL A 335 6.03 24.51 -7.59
C VAL A 335 6.67 24.31 -6.21
N ASP A 336 6.40 23.17 -5.58
CA ASP A 336 6.76 22.88 -4.19
C ASP A 336 8.05 22.05 -4.09
N GLY A 337 8.61 21.61 -5.23
CA GLY A 337 9.78 20.75 -5.29
C GLY A 337 9.50 19.27 -4.97
N THR A 338 8.29 18.93 -4.53
CA THR A 338 7.84 17.56 -4.29
C THR A 338 6.38 17.37 -4.69
N SER A 339 6.02 16.12 -5.03
CA SER A 339 4.64 15.73 -5.36
C SER A 339 4.06 14.76 -4.34
N SER A 340 2.74 14.77 -4.15
CA SER A 340 2.04 13.63 -3.56
C SER A 340 1.86 12.53 -4.61
N HIS A 341 2.59 11.43 -4.50
CA HIS A 341 2.35 10.24 -5.33
C HIS A 341 1.68 9.11 -4.52
N THR A 342 1.33 9.39 -3.28
CA THR A 342 0.51 8.50 -2.44
C THR A 342 -0.91 8.35 -3.03
N LYS A 343 -1.58 7.25 -2.68
CA LYS A 343 -2.93 6.95 -3.15
C LYS A 343 -3.70 6.29 -2.02
N TYR A 344 -3.95 7.07 -0.94
CA TYR A 344 -4.67 6.55 0.20
C TYR A 344 -5.86 7.40 0.62
N LEU A 345 -6.83 6.72 1.21
CA LEU A 345 -8.02 7.26 1.87
C LEU A 345 -8.00 6.80 3.33
N LEU A 346 -8.24 7.72 4.25
CA LEU A 346 -8.42 7.44 5.68
C LEU A 346 -9.85 7.80 6.09
N VAL A 347 -10.47 6.93 6.85
CA VAL A 347 -11.74 7.24 7.55
C VAL A 347 -11.51 7.08 9.05
N GLU A 348 -11.84 8.13 9.78
CA GLU A 348 -11.78 8.19 11.24
C GLU A 348 -13.12 8.68 11.77
N GLY A 349 -13.90 7.80 12.38
CA GLY A 349 -15.26 8.08 12.85
C GLY A 349 -16.22 6.95 12.54
N THR A 350 -17.43 7.26 12.09
CA THR A 350 -18.44 6.24 11.79
C THR A 350 -18.27 5.66 10.39
N TYR A 351 -18.13 4.34 10.31
CA TYR A 351 -18.09 3.60 9.05
C TYR A 351 -19.05 2.40 9.12
N LYS A 352 -19.95 2.28 8.17
CA LYS A 352 -21.01 1.26 8.15
C LYS A 352 -21.82 1.23 9.46
N GLY A 353 -22.12 2.40 9.99
CA GLY A 353 -22.91 2.55 11.22
C GLY A 353 -22.15 2.22 12.52
N VAL A 354 -20.87 1.91 12.46
CA VAL A 354 -20.03 1.65 13.65
C VAL A 354 -19.16 2.89 13.92
N THR A 355 -19.24 3.43 15.14
CA THR A 355 -18.48 4.62 15.57
C THR A 355 -17.02 4.33 15.83
N ASP A 356 -16.18 5.36 15.85
CA ASP A 356 -14.77 5.32 16.25
C ASP A 356 -13.90 4.34 15.41
N GLN A 357 -14.29 4.15 14.15
CA GLN A 357 -13.52 3.33 13.23
C GLN A 357 -12.28 4.08 12.72
N LYS A 358 -11.18 3.38 12.55
CA LYS A 358 -9.95 3.87 11.96
C LYS A 358 -9.52 2.93 10.85
N ILE A 359 -9.71 3.36 9.61
CA ILE A 359 -9.55 2.52 8.42
C ILE A 359 -8.69 3.23 7.39
N VAL A 360 -7.81 2.46 6.74
CA VAL A 360 -6.96 2.89 5.64
C VAL A 360 -7.35 2.12 4.38
N TRP A 361 -7.39 2.80 3.24
CA TRP A 361 -7.31 2.20 1.90
C TRP A 361 -6.09 2.77 1.22
N THR A 362 -5.19 1.93 0.74
CA THR A 362 -3.96 2.32 0.06
C THR A 362 -3.63 1.41 -1.10
N GLY A 363 -2.86 1.87 -2.06
CA GLY A 363 -2.46 1.05 -3.20
C GLY A 363 -1.92 1.82 -4.39
N SER A 364 -2.15 1.28 -5.58
CA SER A 364 -1.72 1.90 -6.83
C SER A 364 -2.79 2.78 -7.49
N HIS A 365 -4.06 2.58 -7.11
CA HIS A 365 -5.25 3.12 -7.77
C HIS A 365 -5.42 4.63 -7.54
N THR A 366 -5.27 5.43 -8.60
CA THR A 366 -5.65 6.86 -8.61
C THR A 366 -7.14 7.04 -8.83
N TYR A 367 -7.69 8.22 -8.49
CA TYR A 367 -9.10 8.53 -8.72
C TYR A 367 -9.33 9.04 -10.16
N THR A 368 -8.88 8.22 -11.14
CA THR A 368 -9.02 8.50 -12.58
C THR A 368 -9.89 7.44 -13.26
N LYS A 369 -10.44 7.77 -14.42
CA LYS A 369 -11.22 6.80 -15.21
C LYS A 369 -10.35 5.64 -15.69
N SER A 370 -9.12 5.91 -16.12
CA SER A 370 -8.17 4.87 -16.57
C SER A 370 -7.88 3.87 -15.47
N ALA A 371 -7.62 4.33 -14.24
CA ALA A 371 -7.39 3.46 -13.09
C ALA A 371 -8.61 2.58 -12.76
N LEU A 372 -9.84 3.10 -12.93
CA LEU A 372 -11.06 2.33 -12.68
C LEU A 372 -11.29 1.24 -13.74
N VAL A 373 -11.26 1.63 -15.03
CA VAL A 373 -11.85 0.79 -16.10
C VAL A 373 -10.83 0.10 -17.00
N GLY A 374 -9.56 0.47 -16.94
CA GLY A 374 -8.60 0.04 -17.94
C GLY A 374 -7.24 -0.40 -17.46
N ASN A 375 -6.70 0.20 -16.41
CA ASN A 375 -5.42 -0.20 -15.85
C ASN A 375 -5.56 -1.46 -14.99
N ASP A 376 -4.44 -2.18 -14.84
CA ASP A 376 -4.29 -3.19 -13.81
C ASP A 376 -3.83 -2.51 -12.53
N GLU A 377 -4.65 -2.52 -11.49
CA GLU A 377 -4.44 -1.81 -10.22
C GLU A 377 -4.83 -2.70 -9.03
N ALA A 378 -4.26 -2.40 -7.87
CA ALA A 378 -4.67 -2.99 -6.60
C ALA A 378 -4.91 -1.91 -5.54
N LEU A 379 -5.98 -2.09 -4.75
CA LEU A 379 -6.32 -1.26 -3.61
C LEU A 379 -6.52 -2.16 -2.39
N LEU A 380 -5.74 -1.93 -1.35
CA LEU A 380 -5.77 -2.66 -0.09
C LEU A 380 -6.46 -1.83 0.98
N LYS A 381 -7.57 -2.34 1.54
CA LYS A 381 -8.13 -1.83 2.79
C LYS A 381 -7.43 -2.49 3.97
N TYR A 382 -7.11 -1.74 5.01
CA TYR A 382 -6.60 -2.26 6.27
C TYR A 382 -7.29 -1.57 7.45
N HIS A 383 -7.89 -2.38 8.34
CA HIS A 383 -8.66 -1.88 9.47
C HIS A 383 -7.88 -2.10 10.76
N ASP A 384 -7.05 -1.13 11.12
CA ASP A 384 -6.22 -1.13 12.33
C ASP A 384 -5.92 0.32 12.76
N SER A 385 -6.07 0.61 14.03
CA SER A 385 -5.92 1.96 14.57
C SER A 385 -4.46 2.44 14.54
N THR A 386 -3.49 1.57 14.79
CA THR A 386 -2.07 1.93 14.80
C THR A 386 -1.60 2.25 13.37
N VAL A 387 -2.00 1.42 12.40
CA VAL A 387 -1.73 1.64 10.99
C VAL A 387 -2.37 2.95 10.51
N HIS A 388 -3.65 3.17 10.83
CA HIS A 388 -4.35 4.40 10.49
C HIS A 388 -3.63 5.64 11.06
N ASP A 389 -3.24 5.62 12.33
CA ASP A 389 -2.59 6.77 12.97
C ASP A 389 -1.21 7.08 12.36
N ALA A 390 -0.48 6.05 11.90
CA ALA A 390 0.76 6.26 11.15
C ALA A 390 0.51 6.92 9.79
N TYR A 391 -0.53 6.49 9.04
CA TYR A 391 -0.94 7.14 7.79
C TYR A 391 -1.41 8.59 8.02
N ARG A 392 -2.13 8.84 9.10
CA ARG A 392 -2.56 10.20 9.48
C ARG A 392 -1.38 11.13 9.75
N LEU A 393 -0.31 10.64 10.42
CA LEU A 393 0.92 11.41 10.60
C LEU A 393 1.60 11.71 9.27
N ASN A 394 1.66 10.75 8.36
CA ASN A 394 2.19 10.96 7.01
C ASN A 394 1.36 11.99 6.23
N PHE A 395 0.02 11.92 6.34
CA PHE A 395 -0.89 12.92 5.75
C PHE A 395 -0.57 14.34 6.25
N TRP A 396 -0.35 14.52 7.54
CA TRP A 396 -0.03 15.83 8.11
C TRP A 396 1.34 16.35 7.67
N HIS A 397 2.32 15.47 7.45
CA HIS A 397 3.61 15.89 6.90
C HIS A 397 3.44 16.41 5.47
N GLN A 398 2.73 15.70 4.61
CA GLN A 398 2.45 16.16 3.24
C GLN A 398 1.63 17.47 3.24
N ARG A 399 0.59 17.54 4.07
CA ARG A 399 -0.25 18.74 4.20
C ARG A 399 0.54 19.98 4.65
N ALA A 400 1.55 19.79 5.52
CA ALA A 400 2.34 20.90 6.04
C ALA A 400 3.29 21.50 4.97
N GLU A 401 3.61 20.74 3.93
CA GLU A 401 4.43 21.20 2.79
C GLU A 401 3.59 21.72 1.62
N ALA A 402 2.29 21.42 1.61
CA ALA A 402 1.39 21.75 0.52
C ALA A 402 0.85 23.17 0.62
N ASP A 403 0.60 23.81 -0.54
CA ASP A 403 -0.11 25.07 -0.63
C ASP A 403 -1.61 24.90 -0.30
N VAL A 404 -2.15 25.83 0.46
CA VAL A 404 -3.60 25.90 0.72
C VAL A 404 -4.30 26.52 -0.47
N ILE A 405 -5.18 25.77 -1.09
CA ILE A 405 -5.99 26.24 -2.23
C ILE A 405 -7.33 26.77 -1.69
N GLN A 406 -7.54 28.07 -1.82
CA GLN A 406 -8.78 28.77 -1.43
C GLN A 406 -9.82 28.77 -2.56
#